data_f38c9ac32be3601bd589c875eeac4475
#
_entry.id   f38c9ac32be3601bd589c875eeac4475
#
_cell.length_a   1.000
_cell.length_b   1.000
_cell.length_c   1.000
_cell.angle_alpha   90.00
_cell.angle_beta   90.00
_cell.angle_gamma   90.00
#
_symmetry.space_group_name_H-M   'P 1'
#
loop_
_entity.id
_entity.type
_entity.pdbx_description
1 polymer ?
#
loop_
_entity_poly.entity_id
_entity_poly.type
_entity_poly.pdbx_seq_one_letter_code
_entity_poly.pdbx_strand_id
1 'polypeptide(L)'
;MKSYDKAFLTGCDKNNEWMLEWFVKNYKKHNSLPLIFANFGVSKSKLEWCRKNFHAIMDMTKAKERGWFKKPRSMLYSPSKKTVWIDTDCEVLDNLEGIFNKLDHGKLCMVEDKP
;
A
#
# COMPACT_ATOMS: atom_id res chain seq x y z
N MET A 1 3.67 -1.47 -16.83
CA MET A 1 2.95 -1.84 -15.60
C MET A 1 1.45 -1.68 -15.81
N LYS A 2 0.66 -2.60 -15.29
CA LYS A 2 -0.79 -2.53 -15.40
C LYS A 2 -1.33 -1.31 -14.64
N SER A 3 -2.28 -0.61 -15.25
CA SER A 3 -2.94 0.54 -14.65
C SER A 3 -4.23 0.11 -13.95
N TYR A 4 -4.55 0.74 -12.82
CA TYR A 4 -5.76 0.48 -12.04
C TYR A 4 -6.58 1.74 -11.92
N ASP A 5 -7.90 1.60 -11.85
CA ASP A 5 -8.79 2.74 -11.60
C ASP A 5 -8.73 3.15 -10.12
N LYS A 6 -8.88 2.18 -9.23
CA LYS A 6 -8.86 2.38 -7.77
C LYS A 6 -7.98 1.32 -7.14
N ALA A 7 -7.14 1.71 -6.20
CA ALA A 7 -6.30 0.77 -5.48
C ALA A 7 -5.95 1.30 -4.11
N PHE A 8 -5.73 0.36 -3.18
CA PHE A 8 -5.08 0.68 -1.92
C PHE A 8 -3.59 0.45 -2.06
N LEU A 9 -2.82 1.26 -1.38
CA LEU A 9 -1.36 1.22 -1.42
C LEU A 9 -0.83 1.15 0.00
N THR A 10 0.11 0.26 0.22
CA THR A 10 0.86 0.20 1.48
C THR A 10 2.33 0.00 1.16
N GLY A 11 3.18 0.15 2.16
CA GLY A 11 4.61 -0.05 1.96
C GLY A 11 5.34 -0.10 3.28
N CYS A 12 6.50 -0.73 3.27
CA CYS A 12 7.37 -0.78 4.43
C CYS A 12 8.77 -1.23 4.02
N ASP A 13 9.70 -1.15 4.97
CA ASP A 13 11.03 -1.69 4.83
C ASP A 13 11.18 -2.98 5.66
N LYS A 14 12.41 -3.46 5.76
CA LYS A 14 12.73 -4.69 6.48
C LYS A 14 12.32 -4.65 7.96
N ASN A 15 12.35 -3.47 8.58
CA ASN A 15 12.04 -3.35 10.01
C ASN A 15 10.58 -3.63 10.33
N ASN A 16 9.69 -3.40 9.36
CA ASN A 16 8.25 -3.56 9.55
C ASN A 16 7.64 -4.68 8.71
N GLU A 17 8.44 -5.43 7.98
CA GLU A 17 7.93 -6.47 7.07
C GLU A 17 7.20 -7.60 7.80
N TRP A 18 7.46 -7.79 9.08
CA TRP A 18 6.83 -8.85 9.88
C TRP A 18 5.32 -8.66 10.01
N MET A 19 4.82 -7.45 9.81
CA MET A 19 3.38 -7.14 9.89
C MET A 19 2.61 -7.45 8.59
N LEU A 20 3.32 -7.68 7.48
CA LEU A 20 2.68 -7.76 6.17
C LEU A 20 1.67 -8.92 6.03
N GLU A 21 2.00 -10.10 6.56
CA GLU A 21 1.08 -11.24 6.46
C GLU A 21 -0.22 -10.97 7.21
N TRP A 22 -0.12 -10.42 8.40
CA TRP A 22 -1.28 -10.02 9.19
C TRP A 22 -2.10 -8.94 8.48
N PHE A 23 -1.42 -7.91 7.97
CA PHE A 23 -2.07 -6.80 7.27
C PHE A 23 -2.85 -7.30 6.04
N VAL A 24 -2.20 -8.07 5.19
CA VAL A 24 -2.81 -8.57 3.95
C VAL A 24 -3.99 -9.50 4.26
N LYS A 25 -3.86 -10.36 5.25
CA LYS A 25 -4.94 -11.24 5.68
C LYS A 25 -6.18 -10.45 6.09
N ASN A 26 -6.00 -9.44 6.91
CA ASN A 26 -7.10 -8.59 7.36
C ASN A 26 -7.70 -7.78 6.21
N TYR A 27 -6.85 -7.25 5.34
CA TYR A 27 -7.32 -6.50 4.17
C TYR A 27 -8.21 -7.39 3.29
N LYS A 28 -7.75 -8.56 2.91
CA LYS A 28 -8.47 -9.47 2.00
C LYS A 28 -9.75 -10.02 2.62
N LYS A 29 -9.84 -10.06 3.93
CA LYS A 29 -11.04 -10.50 4.62
C LYS A 29 -12.21 -9.54 4.39
N HIS A 30 -11.94 -8.26 4.20
CA HIS A 30 -12.96 -7.21 4.13
C HIS A 30 -13.00 -6.46 2.80
N ASN A 31 -11.96 -6.57 1.97
CA ASN A 31 -11.82 -5.75 0.77
C ASN A 31 -11.35 -6.60 -0.42
N SER A 32 -11.76 -6.20 -1.62
CA SER A 32 -11.41 -6.91 -2.86
C SER A 32 -10.71 -6.04 -3.90
N LEU A 33 -10.64 -4.72 -3.71
CA LEU A 33 -9.92 -3.85 -4.62
C LEU A 33 -8.42 -4.18 -4.66
N PRO A 34 -7.74 -3.87 -5.75
CA PRO A 34 -6.30 -4.11 -5.84
C PRO A 34 -5.53 -3.49 -4.69
N LEU A 35 -4.60 -4.25 -4.14
CA LEU A 35 -3.69 -3.83 -3.09
C LEU A 35 -2.28 -3.83 -3.66
N ILE A 36 -1.64 -2.66 -3.66
CA ILE A 36 -0.32 -2.44 -4.22
C ILE A 36 0.68 -2.30 -3.09
N PHE A 37 1.86 -2.89 -3.25
CA PHE A 37 2.94 -2.80 -2.28
C PHE A 37 4.07 -1.91 -2.79
N ALA A 38 4.44 -0.91 -2.00
CA ALA A 38 5.63 -0.10 -2.23
C ALA A 38 6.79 -0.70 -1.42
N ASN A 39 7.77 -1.26 -2.11
CA ASN A 39 8.93 -1.88 -1.48
C ASN A 39 9.93 -0.80 -1.09
N PHE A 40 10.06 -0.53 0.19
CA PHE A 40 11.04 0.42 0.73
C PHE A 40 12.35 -0.24 1.15
N GLY A 41 12.46 -1.55 0.94
CA GLY A 41 13.67 -2.30 1.28
C GLY A 41 13.39 -3.50 2.17
N VAL A 42 12.44 -4.37 1.78
CA VAL A 42 12.17 -5.62 2.50
C VAL A 42 13.22 -6.67 2.17
N SER A 43 13.30 -7.73 2.96
CA SER A 43 14.18 -8.85 2.70
C SER A 43 13.79 -9.57 1.40
N LYS A 44 14.75 -10.31 0.84
CA LYS A 44 14.52 -11.06 -0.40
C LYS A 44 13.38 -12.06 -0.27
N SER A 45 13.35 -12.79 0.85
CA SER A 45 12.29 -13.78 1.10
C SER A 45 10.92 -13.12 1.23
N LYS A 46 10.86 -11.97 1.88
CA LYS A 46 9.59 -11.24 2.02
C LYS A 46 9.14 -10.66 0.67
N LEU A 47 10.06 -10.21 -0.16
CA LEU A 47 9.72 -9.71 -1.49
C LEU A 47 9.07 -10.81 -2.34
N GLU A 48 9.59 -12.04 -2.27
CA GLU A 48 8.99 -13.18 -2.97
C GLU A 48 7.56 -13.42 -2.48
N TRP A 49 7.34 -13.35 -1.17
CA TRP A 49 6.01 -13.47 -0.60
C TRP A 49 5.10 -12.34 -1.10
N CYS A 50 5.61 -11.12 -1.16
CA CYS A 50 4.85 -9.96 -1.64
C CYS A 50 4.40 -10.13 -3.09
N ARG A 51 5.26 -10.66 -3.95
CA ARG A 51 4.91 -10.90 -5.35
C ARG A 51 3.71 -11.81 -5.52
N LYS A 52 3.52 -12.73 -4.57
CA LYS A 52 2.40 -13.68 -4.61
C LYS A 52 1.14 -13.13 -3.97
N ASN A 53 1.24 -12.11 -3.13
CA ASN A 53 0.13 -11.68 -2.27
C ASN A 53 -0.37 -10.27 -2.55
N PHE A 54 0.37 -9.47 -3.31
CA PHE A 54 -0.06 -8.14 -3.75
C PHE A 54 -0.36 -8.16 -5.25
N HIS A 55 -1.21 -7.25 -5.68
CA HIS A 55 -1.58 -7.13 -7.10
C HIS A 55 -0.45 -6.53 -7.94
N ALA A 56 0.35 -5.67 -7.35
CA ALA A 56 1.50 -5.05 -8.00
C ALA A 56 2.54 -4.64 -6.95
N ILE A 57 3.78 -4.55 -7.38
CA ILE A 57 4.90 -4.13 -6.54
C ILE A 57 5.53 -2.89 -7.16
N MET A 58 5.73 -1.84 -6.36
CA MET A 58 6.49 -0.66 -6.74
C MET A 58 7.86 -0.73 -6.06
N ASP A 59 8.93 -0.69 -6.84
CA ASP A 59 10.28 -0.67 -6.27
C ASP A 59 10.66 0.76 -5.91
N MET A 60 10.68 1.04 -4.61
CA MET A 60 11.05 2.36 -4.06
C MET A 60 12.41 2.32 -3.37
N THR A 61 13.18 1.25 -3.55
CA THR A 61 14.47 1.09 -2.88
C THR A 61 15.51 2.12 -3.36
N LYS A 62 15.37 2.59 -4.58
CA LYS A 62 16.29 3.58 -5.18
C LYS A 62 15.80 5.02 -5.07
N ALA A 63 14.68 5.25 -4.39
CA ALA A 63 14.19 6.60 -4.15
C ALA A 63 15.17 7.36 -3.27
N LYS A 64 15.37 8.65 -3.56
CA LYS A 64 16.31 9.50 -2.81
C LYS A 64 15.91 9.68 -1.36
N GLU A 65 14.60 9.69 -1.12
CA GLU A 65 14.03 9.84 0.21
C GLU A 65 14.33 8.60 1.06
N ARG A 66 14.45 8.80 2.38
CA ARG A 66 14.70 7.71 3.32
C ARG A 66 13.48 7.43 4.17
N GLY A 67 13.30 6.15 4.51
CA GLY A 67 12.27 5.71 5.44
C GLY A 67 10.87 6.11 4.99
N TRP A 68 10.10 6.65 5.91
CA TRP A 68 8.70 7.01 5.68
C TRP A 68 8.51 8.20 4.73
N PHE A 69 9.58 8.94 4.39
CA PHE A 69 9.52 9.96 3.35
C PHE A 69 9.27 9.36 1.96
N LYS A 70 9.48 8.08 1.78
CA LYS A 70 9.16 7.38 0.53
C LYS A 70 7.66 7.24 0.30
N LYS A 71 6.85 7.39 1.34
CA LYS A 71 5.40 7.25 1.27
C LYS A 71 4.76 8.28 0.32
N PRO A 72 4.99 9.60 0.46
CA PRO A 72 4.44 10.57 -0.49
C PRO A 72 4.88 10.30 -1.93
N ARG A 73 6.15 9.94 -2.14
CA ARG A 73 6.65 9.64 -3.48
C ARG A 73 5.93 8.42 -4.06
N SER A 74 5.70 7.39 -3.25
CA SER A 74 4.99 6.20 -3.71
C SER A 74 3.57 6.54 -4.16
N MET A 75 2.88 7.43 -3.46
CA MET A 75 1.55 7.86 -3.83
C MET A 75 1.55 8.61 -5.16
N LEU A 76 2.56 9.45 -5.41
CA LEU A 76 2.69 10.19 -6.66
C LEU A 76 2.90 9.27 -7.85
N TYR A 77 3.62 8.17 -7.68
CA TYR A 77 3.95 7.23 -8.75
C TYR A 77 3.07 5.98 -8.76
N SER A 78 1.99 5.97 -7.99
CA SER A 78 1.07 4.85 -7.95
C SER A 78 0.51 4.56 -9.36
N PRO A 79 0.40 3.28 -9.75
CA PRO A 79 -0.20 2.90 -11.03
C PRO A 79 -1.73 3.02 -11.03
N SER A 80 -2.33 3.54 -9.98
CA SER A 80 -3.76 3.71 -9.85
C SER A 80 -4.16 5.17 -10.04
N LYS A 81 -5.31 5.40 -10.69
CA LYS A 81 -5.87 6.74 -10.87
C LYS A 81 -6.31 7.33 -9.55
N LYS A 82 -6.90 6.51 -8.69
CA LYS A 82 -7.29 6.87 -7.34
C LYS A 82 -6.58 5.94 -6.37
N THR A 83 -5.81 6.49 -5.45
CA THR A 83 -4.99 5.73 -4.54
C THR A 83 -5.25 6.16 -3.10
N VAL A 84 -5.47 5.18 -2.23
CA VAL A 84 -5.58 5.39 -0.79
C VAL A 84 -4.46 4.62 -0.11
N TRP A 85 -3.67 5.32 0.69
CA TRP A 85 -2.61 4.71 1.49
C TRP A 85 -3.16 4.16 2.80
N ILE A 86 -2.75 2.95 3.15
CA ILE A 86 -3.01 2.36 4.47
C ILE A 86 -1.67 1.92 5.06
N ASP A 87 -1.35 2.37 6.27
CA ASP A 87 -0.13 1.94 6.95
C ASP A 87 -0.21 0.45 7.32
N THR A 88 0.93 -0.24 7.28
CA THR A 88 0.99 -1.69 7.55
C THR A 88 0.63 -2.05 8.99
N ASP A 89 0.70 -1.11 9.92
CA ASP A 89 0.34 -1.32 11.33
C ASP A 89 -1.14 -1.04 11.61
N CYS A 90 -1.91 -0.67 10.59
CA CYS A 90 -3.35 -0.48 10.72
C CYS A 90 -4.07 -1.83 10.66
N GLU A 91 -5.03 -2.04 11.56
CA GLU A 91 -5.90 -3.19 11.50
C GLU A 91 -7.11 -2.85 10.63
N VAL A 92 -7.30 -3.63 9.55
CA VAL A 92 -8.44 -3.44 8.65
C VAL A 92 -9.61 -4.25 9.20
N LEU A 93 -10.61 -3.56 9.75
CA LEU A 93 -11.75 -4.17 10.44
C LEU A 93 -13.01 -4.26 9.60
N ASP A 94 -13.07 -3.56 8.46
CA ASP A 94 -14.26 -3.48 7.64
C ASP A 94 -13.89 -3.14 6.21
N ASN A 95 -14.92 -3.08 5.34
CA ASN A 95 -14.75 -2.65 3.96
C ASN A 95 -14.46 -1.16 3.90
N LEU A 96 -13.35 -0.80 3.25
CA LEU A 96 -12.90 0.59 3.12
C LEU A 96 -13.15 1.16 1.73
N GLU A 97 -13.76 0.38 0.83
CA GLU A 97 -13.87 0.77 -0.58
C GLU A 97 -14.73 2.00 -0.80
N GLY A 98 -15.67 2.27 0.12
CA GLY A 98 -16.50 3.47 0.08
C GLY A 98 -15.74 4.79 0.17
N ILE A 99 -14.49 4.76 0.68
CA ILE A 99 -13.67 5.96 0.81
C ILE A 99 -13.37 6.59 -0.56
N PHE A 100 -13.35 5.79 -1.63
CA PHE A 100 -13.09 6.28 -2.98
C PHE A 100 -14.18 7.21 -3.50
N ASN A 101 -15.39 7.11 -2.96
CA ASN A 101 -16.48 8.00 -3.32
C ASN A 101 -16.27 9.44 -2.82
N LYS A 102 -15.36 9.62 -1.86
CA LYS A 102 -15.02 10.92 -1.28
C LYS A 102 -13.82 11.56 -1.96
N LEU A 103 -13.18 10.85 -2.87
CA LEU A 103 -12.01 11.38 -3.57
C LEU A 103 -12.45 12.12 -4.84
N ASP A 104 -12.10 13.40 -4.91
CA ASP A 104 -12.22 14.15 -6.13
C ASP A 104 -11.11 13.76 -7.09
N HIS A 105 -11.34 14.01 -8.37
CA HIS A 105 -10.35 13.71 -9.39
C HIS A 105 -9.00 14.37 -9.08
N GLY A 106 -7.95 13.58 -9.06
CA GLY A 106 -6.59 14.07 -8.83
C GLY A 106 -6.19 14.27 -7.38
N LYS A 107 -7.05 13.97 -6.41
CA LYS A 107 -6.72 14.08 -4.98
C LYS A 107 -6.20 12.77 -4.42
N LEU A 108 -5.33 12.88 -3.43
CA LEU A 108 -4.80 11.76 -2.66
C LEU A 108 -5.43 11.74 -1.28
N CYS A 109 -5.66 10.54 -0.77
CA CYS A 109 -6.20 10.34 0.56
C CYS A 109 -5.34 9.33 1.32
N MET A 110 -5.16 9.57 2.61
CA MET A 110 -4.40 8.68 3.48
C MET A 110 -5.25 8.27 4.67
N VAL A 111 -5.20 6.99 5.00
CA VAL A 111 -5.76 6.49 6.25
C VAL A 111 -4.66 6.58 7.30
N GLU A 112 -4.84 7.43 8.28
CA GLU A 112 -3.87 7.63 9.35
C GLU A 112 -4.18 6.71 10.52
N ASP A 113 -3.12 6.17 11.12
CA ASP A 113 -3.22 5.46 12.38
C ASP A 113 -3.29 6.51 13.49
N LYS A 114 -4.34 6.45 14.28
CA LYS A 114 -4.49 7.34 15.43
C LYS A 114 -3.99 6.66 16.69
N PRO A 115 -3.05 7.29 17.40
CA PRO A 115 -2.56 6.72 18.66
C PRO A 115 -3.65 6.59 19.73
#